data_5cf04f26babf73bddefad95ac7e7e573
#
_entry.id   5cf04f26babf73bddefad95ac7e7e573
#
_cell.length_a   1.000
_cell.length_b   1.000
_cell.length_c   1.000
_cell.angle_alpha   90.00
_cell.angle_beta   90.00
_cell.angle_gamma   90.00
#
_symmetry.space_group_name_H-M   'P 1'
#
loop_
_entity.id
_entity.type
_entity.pdbx_description
1 polymer ?
#
loop_
_entity_poly.entity_id
_entity_poly.type
_entity_poly.pdbx_seq_one_letter_code
_entity_poly.pdbx_strand_id
1 'polypeptide(L)'
;MAKELFAGQKNNRYKILISIEAISKKNLTPLLKEHKKTLIISDDGVPTKILNKVISVSKPSTKVFKIILQHGEKAKSVQNFQKILNFLAEKNFDRTDLIIAVGGGVIGDISGYVASSYLRGIQFIQIPTTLLSQVDSSVGGKTAINIAAGKNLVGAFYNPKGVIIETSVLKTLPQREFKAGLAEVIKYALIKNKPLFSLLKLNAKKILSMDPHIIEEIIYASIKTKAEILSLIHISEPTRPY
;
A
#
# COMPACT_ATOMS: atom_id res chain seq x y z
N MET A 1 0.95 -10.03 -18.69
CA MET A 1 -0.06 -8.93 -18.70
C MET A 1 -0.32 -8.50 -17.28
N ALA A 2 -0.60 -7.21 -17.03
CA ALA A 2 -0.95 -6.75 -15.70
C ALA A 2 -2.28 -7.37 -15.23
N LYS A 3 -2.34 -7.80 -13.97
CA LYS A 3 -3.55 -8.30 -13.33
C LYS A 3 -4.24 -7.17 -12.59
N GLU A 4 -5.56 -7.14 -12.66
CA GLU A 4 -6.38 -6.12 -12.01
C GLU A 4 -7.37 -6.76 -11.05
N LEU A 5 -7.49 -6.16 -9.88
CA LEU A 5 -8.48 -6.48 -8.87
C LEU A 5 -9.13 -5.19 -8.37
N PHE A 6 -10.27 -5.34 -7.72
CA PHE A 6 -10.95 -4.25 -7.05
C PHE A 6 -11.21 -4.62 -5.60
N ALA A 7 -10.97 -3.68 -4.70
CA ALA A 7 -11.30 -3.79 -3.28
C ALA A 7 -12.15 -2.59 -2.85
N GLY A 8 -12.75 -2.68 -1.65
CA GLY A 8 -13.65 -1.65 -1.14
C GLY A 8 -15.13 -1.90 -1.49
N GLN A 9 -16.01 -1.12 -0.84
CA GLN A 9 -17.47 -1.21 -1.04
C GLN A 9 -17.94 -0.39 -2.25
N LYS A 10 -19.21 -0.56 -2.67
CA LYS A 10 -19.83 0.05 -3.87
C LYS A 10 -19.43 1.51 -4.11
N ASN A 11 -19.43 2.36 -3.10
CA ASN A 11 -19.17 3.80 -3.25
C ASN A 11 -17.69 4.20 -3.00
N ASN A 12 -16.87 3.28 -2.46
CA ASN A 12 -15.44 3.50 -2.13
C ASN A 12 -14.55 2.40 -2.73
N ARG A 13 -14.94 1.91 -3.91
CA ARG A 13 -14.20 0.86 -4.61
C ARG A 13 -12.98 1.45 -5.28
N TYR A 14 -11.83 0.80 -5.12
CA TYR A 14 -10.58 1.21 -5.73
C TYR A 14 -9.89 0.07 -6.46
N LYS A 15 -9.07 0.44 -7.46
CA LYS A 15 -8.36 -0.49 -8.31
C LYS A 15 -7.02 -0.89 -7.69
N ILE A 16 -6.70 -2.18 -7.77
CA ILE A 16 -5.40 -2.74 -7.44
C ILE A 16 -4.80 -3.30 -8.72
N LEU A 17 -3.67 -2.75 -9.14
CA LEU A 17 -2.93 -3.18 -10.31
C LEU A 17 -1.69 -3.97 -9.87
N ILE A 18 -1.51 -5.17 -10.38
CA ILE A 18 -0.40 -6.07 -10.06
C ILE A 18 0.34 -6.41 -11.34
N SER A 19 1.64 -6.16 -11.38
CA SER A 19 2.51 -6.54 -12.50
C SER A 19 3.97 -6.60 -12.06
N ILE A 20 4.79 -7.32 -12.80
CA ILE A 20 6.25 -7.34 -12.61
C ILE A 20 6.81 -5.91 -12.71
N GLU A 21 6.30 -5.11 -13.65
CA GLU A 21 6.67 -3.70 -13.88
C GLU A 21 5.41 -2.82 -13.89
N ALA A 22 4.82 -2.58 -12.72
CA ALA A 22 3.61 -1.79 -12.59
C ALA A 22 3.86 -0.29 -12.53
N ILE A 23 5.01 0.16 -12.02
CA ILE A 23 5.39 1.58 -11.91
C ILE A 23 5.79 2.10 -13.28
N SER A 24 4.83 2.62 -14.03
CA SER A 24 5.00 3.11 -15.39
C SER A 24 4.11 4.33 -15.67
N LYS A 25 4.45 5.13 -16.70
CA LYS A 25 3.61 6.25 -17.16
C LYS A 25 2.19 5.79 -17.48
N LYS A 26 2.04 4.65 -18.17
CA LYS A 26 0.74 4.07 -18.53
C LYS A 26 -0.18 3.91 -17.31
N ASN A 27 0.37 3.44 -16.19
CA ASN A 27 -0.41 3.08 -15.01
C ASN A 27 -0.57 4.24 -14.03
N LEU A 28 0.42 5.12 -13.87
CA LEU A 28 0.40 6.22 -12.92
C LEU A 28 -0.22 7.50 -13.50
N THR A 29 0.03 7.84 -14.77
CA THR A 29 -0.51 9.09 -15.36
C THR A 29 -2.04 9.24 -15.20
N PRO A 30 -2.86 8.20 -15.42
CA PRO A 30 -4.31 8.33 -15.22
C PRO A 30 -4.72 8.70 -13.79
N LEU A 31 -3.90 8.30 -12.80
CA LEU A 31 -4.13 8.59 -11.39
C LEU A 31 -3.62 9.98 -10.97
N LEU A 32 -2.69 10.55 -11.75
CA LEU A 32 -1.96 11.77 -11.41
C LEU A 32 -2.45 13.02 -12.15
N LYS A 33 -2.99 12.89 -13.36
CA LYS A 33 -3.28 14.00 -14.29
C LYS A 33 -4.22 15.08 -13.76
N GLU A 34 -5.03 14.75 -12.75
CA GLU A 34 -5.99 15.67 -12.15
C GLU A 34 -5.40 16.46 -10.96
N HIS A 35 -4.16 16.14 -10.55
CA HIS A 35 -3.53 16.69 -9.36
C HIS A 35 -2.40 17.66 -9.71
N LYS A 36 -2.47 18.88 -9.18
CA LYS A 36 -1.42 19.89 -9.41
C LYS A 36 -0.15 19.57 -8.63
N LYS A 37 -0.28 19.07 -7.41
CA LYS A 37 0.83 18.71 -6.53
C LYS A 37 0.69 17.29 -6.05
N THR A 38 1.82 16.64 -5.87
CA THR A 38 1.90 15.28 -5.31
C THR A 38 3.00 15.22 -4.28
N LEU A 39 2.67 14.78 -3.07
CA LEU A 39 3.64 14.46 -2.03
C LEU A 39 3.95 12.96 -2.04
N ILE A 40 5.19 12.59 -2.29
CA ILE A 40 5.68 11.23 -2.11
C ILE A 40 6.22 11.08 -0.70
N ILE A 41 5.65 10.15 0.07
CA ILE A 41 6.10 9.77 1.41
C ILE A 41 6.75 8.39 1.30
N SER A 42 7.98 8.28 1.80
CA SER A 42 8.75 7.04 1.79
C SER A 42 9.63 6.95 3.04
N ASP A 43 10.36 5.87 3.21
CA ASP A 43 11.41 5.74 4.24
C ASP A 43 12.78 5.43 3.62
N ASP A 44 13.84 5.58 4.42
CA ASP A 44 15.23 5.35 4.00
C ASP A 44 15.59 3.88 3.79
N GLY A 45 14.70 2.95 4.13
CA GLY A 45 14.81 1.52 3.80
C GLY A 45 14.39 1.20 2.36
N VAL A 46 13.64 2.09 1.70
CA VAL A 46 13.25 1.90 0.30
C VAL A 46 14.42 2.25 -0.62
N PRO A 47 14.87 1.33 -1.51
CA PRO A 47 15.95 1.61 -2.43
C PRO A 47 15.71 2.86 -3.29
N THR A 48 16.69 3.73 -3.35
CA THR A 48 16.65 5.00 -4.11
C THR A 48 16.22 4.80 -5.57
N LYS A 49 16.58 3.68 -6.19
CA LYS A 49 16.17 3.33 -7.57
C LYS A 49 14.65 3.25 -7.70
N ILE A 50 13.96 2.65 -6.73
CA ILE A 50 12.49 2.52 -6.73
C ILE A 50 11.86 3.90 -6.57
N LEU A 51 12.32 4.67 -5.59
CA LEU A 51 11.82 6.02 -5.35
C LEU A 51 12.02 6.94 -6.56
N ASN A 52 13.21 6.91 -7.17
CA ASN A 52 13.51 7.71 -8.37
C ASN A 52 12.64 7.29 -9.56
N LYS A 53 12.32 6.00 -9.70
CA LYS A 53 11.38 5.51 -10.73
C LYS A 53 10.00 6.14 -10.54
N VAL A 54 9.46 6.13 -9.31
CA VAL A 54 8.17 6.77 -9.01
C VAL A 54 8.21 8.27 -9.30
N ILE A 55 9.24 8.97 -8.83
CA ILE A 55 9.42 10.40 -9.05
C ILE A 55 9.47 10.74 -10.55
N SER A 56 10.27 10.02 -11.33
CA SER A 56 10.47 10.27 -12.77
C SER A 56 9.18 10.05 -13.57
N VAL A 57 8.38 9.07 -13.18
CA VAL A 57 7.08 8.80 -13.81
C VAL A 57 6.05 9.87 -13.44
N SER A 58 6.11 10.41 -12.21
CA SER A 58 5.12 11.37 -11.69
C SER A 58 5.37 12.80 -12.17
N LYS A 59 6.62 13.25 -12.26
CA LYS A 59 7.01 14.63 -12.62
C LYS A 59 6.33 15.21 -13.88
N PRO A 60 6.12 14.45 -14.96
CA PRO A 60 5.46 15.01 -16.15
C PRO A 60 3.98 15.38 -15.94
N SER A 61 3.34 14.85 -14.91
CA SER A 61 1.91 15.00 -14.67
C SER A 61 1.59 15.98 -13.53
N THR A 62 2.53 16.22 -12.60
CA THR A 62 2.28 16.95 -11.35
C THR A 62 3.57 17.52 -10.75
N LYS A 63 3.47 18.59 -9.95
CA LYS A 63 4.62 19.10 -9.16
C LYS A 63 4.89 18.15 -7.99
N VAL A 64 6.03 17.47 -8.02
CA VAL A 64 6.40 16.43 -7.04
C VAL A 64 7.20 17.02 -5.88
N PHE A 65 6.75 16.71 -4.67
CA PHE A 65 7.46 16.90 -3.40
C PHE A 65 7.75 15.54 -2.78
N LYS A 66 8.73 15.47 -1.87
CA LYS A 66 9.05 14.23 -1.16
C LYS A 66 9.36 14.45 0.32
N ILE A 67 8.97 13.49 1.14
CA ILE A 67 9.39 13.34 2.54
C ILE A 67 9.93 11.93 2.71
N ILE A 68 11.12 11.81 3.27
CA ILE A 68 11.74 10.53 3.64
C ILE A 68 11.76 10.44 5.15
N LEU A 69 11.13 9.40 5.70
CA LEU A 69 11.10 9.08 7.12
C LEU A 69 12.23 8.09 7.45
N GLN A 70 12.54 7.96 8.72
CA GLN A 70 13.42 6.89 9.18
C GLN A 70 12.69 5.55 9.04
N HIS A 71 13.39 4.51 8.56
CA HIS A 71 12.84 3.16 8.44
C HIS A 71 12.40 2.56 9.79
N GLY A 72 11.34 1.77 9.74
CA GLY A 72 10.85 0.97 10.86
C GLY A 72 9.61 1.56 11.56
N GLU A 73 9.11 0.81 12.53
CA GLU A 73 7.82 1.06 13.20
C GLU A 73 7.76 2.43 13.91
N LYS A 74 8.92 2.95 14.34
CA LYS A 74 9.03 4.30 14.97
C LYS A 74 8.61 5.44 14.04
N ALA A 75 8.58 5.21 12.72
CA ALA A 75 8.08 6.21 11.77
C ALA A 75 6.58 6.49 11.95
N LYS A 76 5.78 5.53 12.45
CA LYS A 76 4.34 5.69 12.73
C LYS A 76 4.11 6.47 14.05
N SER A 77 4.59 7.68 14.14
CA SER A 77 4.53 8.50 15.37
C SER A 77 3.70 9.76 15.17
N VAL A 78 3.21 10.31 16.28
CA VAL A 78 2.52 11.63 16.33
C VAL A 78 3.42 12.72 15.77
N GLN A 79 4.72 12.69 16.08
CA GLN A 79 5.69 13.68 15.63
C GLN A 79 5.83 13.68 14.10
N ASN A 80 5.96 12.50 13.47
CA ASN A 80 6.03 12.39 12.02
C ASN A 80 4.70 12.74 11.36
N PHE A 81 3.57 12.35 11.95
CA PHE A 81 2.25 12.74 11.50
C PHE A 81 2.11 14.28 11.46
N GLN A 82 2.44 14.96 12.54
CA GLN A 82 2.42 16.42 12.62
C GLN A 82 3.39 17.07 11.63
N LYS A 83 4.62 16.54 11.50
CA LYS A 83 5.62 17.01 10.55
C LYS A 83 5.09 16.99 9.11
N ILE A 84 4.40 15.90 8.73
CA ILE A 84 3.86 15.78 7.36
C ILE A 84 2.68 16.75 7.16
N LEU A 85 1.79 16.91 8.13
CA LEU A 85 0.70 17.89 8.06
C LEU A 85 1.21 19.32 7.91
N ASN A 86 2.21 19.70 8.68
CA ASN A 86 2.83 21.04 8.59
C ASN A 86 3.45 21.25 7.21
N PHE A 87 4.16 20.25 6.68
CA PHE A 87 4.74 20.31 5.33
C PHE A 87 3.67 20.52 4.25
N LEU A 88 2.55 19.81 4.32
CA LEU A 88 1.44 19.97 3.38
C LEU A 88 0.89 21.40 3.43
N ALA A 89 0.70 21.96 4.64
CA ALA A 89 0.22 23.32 4.85
C ALA A 89 1.22 24.37 4.32
N GLU A 90 2.51 24.26 4.65
CA GLU A 90 3.58 25.15 4.18
C GLU A 90 3.73 25.16 2.63
N LYS A 91 3.48 24.03 1.99
CA LYS A 91 3.51 23.89 0.52
C LYS A 91 2.17 24.22 -0.13
N ASN A 92 1.19 24.69 0.65
CA ASN A 92 -0.14 25.06 0.21
C ASN A 92 -0.83 23.93 -0.60
N PHE A 93 -0.77 22.68 -0.08
CA PHE A 93 -1.55 21.58 -0.65
C PHE A 93 -3.04 21.85 -0.46
N ASP A 94 -3.83 21.54 -1.48
CA ASP A 94 -5.29 21.64 -1.42
C ASP A 94 -5.97 20.26 -1.50
N ARG A 95 -7.30 20.22 -1.44
CA ARG A 95 -8.08 18.98 -1.44
C ARG A 95 -7.97 18.19 -2.73
N THR A 96 -7.54 18.82 -3.81
CA THR A 96 -7.39 18.20 -5.13
C THR A 96 -5.98 17.64 -5.34
N ASP A 97 -5.05 17.89 -4.42
CA ASP A 97 -3.70 17.36 -4.48
C ASP A 97 -3.65 15.89 -3.99
N LEU A 98 -2.49 15.25 -4.11
CA LEU A 98 -2.34 13.81 -3.94
C LEU A 98 -1.18 13.46 -3.01
N ILE A 99 -1.33 12.38 -2.23
CA ILE A 99 -0.24 11.70 -1.53
C ILE A 99 0.05 10.36 -2.23
N ILE A 100 1.33 10.03 -2.42
CA ILE A 100 1.79 8.70 -2.83
C ILE A 100 2.61 8.09 -1.69
N ALA A 101 2.14 7.00 -1.12
CA ALA A 101 2.87 6.20 -0.14
C ALA A 101 3.74 5.16 -0.85
N VAL A 102 5.06 5.29 -0.76
CA VAL A 102 6.02 4.34 -1.37
C VAL A 102 6.79 3.65 -0.25
N GLY A 103 6.45 2.41 0.09
CA GLY A 103 7.10 1.73 1.21
C GLY A 103 6.36 0.50 1.72
N GLY A 104 6.77 0.03 2.89
CA GLY A 104 6.09 -1.03 3.62
C GLY A 104 4.78 -0.57 4.27
N GLY A 105 4.17 -1.44 5.10
CA GLY A 105 2.92 -1.16 5.80
C GLY A 105 2.98 0.09 6.68
N VAL A 106 4.14 0.36 7.31
CA VAL A 106 4.38 1.55 8.13
C VAL A 106 4.13 2.84 7.34
N ILE A 107 4.69 2.93 6.13
CA ILE A 107 4.52 4.09 5.24
C ILE A 107 3.09 4.18 4.72
N GLY A 108 2.49 3.05 4.35
CA GLY A 108 1.07 3.00 3.94
C GLY A 108 0.14 3.53 5.02
N ASP A 109 0.33 3.07 6.27
CA ASP A 109 -0.51 3.44 7.41
C ASP A 109 -0.42 4.92 7.76
N ILE A 110 0.79 5.46 7.97
CA ILE A 110 0.95 6.87 8.32
C ILE A 110 0.49 7.80 7.19
N SER A 111 0.81 7.46 5.93
CA SER A 111 0.41 8.27 4.76
C SER A 111 -1.10 8.29 4.57
N GLY A 112 -1.76 7.15 4.73
CA GLY A 112 -3.21 7.05 4.65
C GLY A 112 -3.90 7.80 5.79
N TYR A 113 -3.36 7.76 7.01
CA TYR A 113 -3.90 8.53 8.13
C TYR A 113 -3.69 10.04 7.96
N VAL A 114 -2.53 10.48 7.46
CA VAL A 114 -2.32 11.88 7.05
C VAL A 114 -3.33 12.29 5.98
N ALA A 115 -3.52 11.46 4.95
CA ALA A 115 -4.45 11.74 3.88
C ALA A 115 -5.91 11.87 4.39
N SER A 116 -6.32 11.02 5.34
CA SER A 116 -7.66 11.09 5.94
C SER A 116 -7.89 12.34 6.77
N SER A 117 -6.82 12.89 7.37
CA SER A 117 -6.89 13.99 8.34
C SER A 117 -6.69 15.36 7.72
N TYR A 118 -5.78 15.48 6.72
CA TYR A 118 -5.49 16.77 6.10
C TYR A 118 -6.68 17.29 5.31
N LEU A 119 -7.12 18.53 5.62
CA LEU A 119 -8.31 19.16 5.04
C LEU A 119 -9.58 18.29 5.10
N ARG A 120 -9.70 17.40 6.06
CA ARG A 120 -10.77 16.38 6.22
C ARG A 120 -10.82 15.34 5.12
N GLY A 121 -9.70 15.12 4.46
CA GLY A 121 -9.49 14.09 3.45
C GLY A 121 -8.94 14.63 2.14
N ILE A 122 -7.76 14.10 1.73
CA ILE A 122 -7.20 14.25 0.38
C ILE A 122 -6.93 12.86 -0.19
N GLN A 123 -6.85 12.77 -1.51
CA GLN A 123 -6.63 11.47 -2.16
C GLN A 123 -5.21 10.93 -1.88
N PHE A 124 -5.09 9.60 -1.80
CA PHE A 124 -3.78 8.96 -1.74
C PHE A 124 -3.73 7.68 -2.56
N ILE A 125 -2.52 7.30 -2.96
CA ILE A 125 -2.20 6.07 -3.69
C ILE A 125 -1.16 5.31 -2.88
N GLN A 126 -1.20 3.98 -2.92
CA GLN A 126 -0.18 3.13 -2.32
C GLN A 126 0.67 2.43 -3.38
N ILE A 127 1.98 2.44 -3.19
CA ILE A 127 2.98 1.65 -3.93
C ILE A 127 3.72 0.81 -2.89
N PRO A 128 3.17 -0.37 -2.53
CA PRO A 128 3.75 -1.22 -1.47
C PRO A 128 5.02 -1.90 -1.95
N THR A 129 6.09 -1.84 -1.13
CA THR A 129 7.42 -2.35 -1.47
C THR A 129 7.86 -3.60 -0.69
N THR A 130 7.11 -4.04 0.31
CA THR A 130 7.35 -5.31 1.03
C THR A 130 6.28 -6.33 0.66
N LEU A 131 6.59 -7.62 0.76
CA LEU A 131 5.61 -8.68 0.48
C LEU A 131 4.39 -8.56 1.39
N LEU A 132 4.61 -8.32 2.70
CA LEU A 132 3.52 -8.13 3.66
C LEU A 132 2.60 -6.97 3.26
N SER A 133 3.17 -5.84 2.82
CA SER A 133 2.34 -4.71 2.36
C SER A 133 1.63 -5.01 1.04
N GLN A 134 2.24 -5.77 0.15
CA GLN A 134 1.63 -6.16 -1.12
C GLN A 134 0.44 -7.10 -0.96
N VAL A 135 0.50 -8.05 0.00
CA VAL A 135 -0.55 -9.07 0.17
C VAL A 135 -1.57 -8.72 1.26
N ASP A 136 -1.23 -7.78 2.15
CA ASP A 136 -2.06 -7.48 3.33
C ASP A 136 -2.29 -5.99 3.56
N SER A 137 -1.33 -5.22 4.11
CA SER A 137 -1.61 -3.91 4.69
C SER A 137 -2.08 -2.84 3.68
N SER A 138 -1.78 -2.96 2.39
CA SER A 138 -2.28 -2.03 1.35
C SER A 138 -3.76 -2.22 1.00
N VAL A 139 -4.42 -3.24 1.54
CA VAL A 139 -5.81 -3.59 1.21
C VAL A 139 -6.69 -3.54 2.46
N GLY A 140 -7.82 -2.81 2.38
CA GLY A 140 -8.79 -2.72 3.46
C GLY A 140 -8.87 -1.37 4.15
N GLY A 141 -8.05 -0.39 3.73
CA GLY A 141 -8.16 1.00 4.17
C GLY A 141 -7.84 1.28 5.63
N LYS A 142 -7.29 0.31 6.37
CA LYS A 142 -6.85 0.53 7.75
C LYS A 142 -5.60 1.40 7.75
N THR A 143 -5.69 2.58 8.36
CA THR A 143 -4.58 3.53 8.45
C THR A 143 -4.44 4.01 9.88
N ALA A 144 -3.22 4.11 10.41
CA ALA A 144 -3.02 4.42 11.82
C ALA A 144 -1.62 4.94 12.12
N ILE A 145 -1.48 5.52 13.31
CA ILE A 145 -0.22 5.83 13.97
C ILE A 145 -0.17 5.20 15.37
N ASN A 146 1.02 5.16 15.92
CA ASN A 146 1.27 4.68 17.27
C ASN A 146 1.31 5.88 18.25
N ILE A 147 0.84 5.64 19.45
CA ILE A 147 0.92 6.57 20.60
C ILE A 147 1.59 5.85 21.77
N ALA A 148 1.89 6.59 22.84
CA ALA A 148 2.54 5.99 24.02
C ALA A 148 1.75 4.81 24.62
N ALA A 149 0.43 4.85 24.55
CA ALA A 149 -0.46 3.80 25.06
C ALA A 149 -0.47 2.52 24.24
N GLY A 150 -0.02 2.55 22.97
CA GLY A 150 0.02 1.35 22.13
C GLY A 150 0.09 1.61 20.64
N LYS A 151 0.22 0.50 19.89
CA LYS A 151 0.29 0.52 18.44
C LYS A 151 -1.11 0.61 17.81
N ASN A 152 -1.21 1.38 16.71
CA ASN A 152 -2.42 1.47 15.87
C ASN A 152 -3.71 1.91 16.59
N LEU A 153 -3.59 2.59 17.73
CA LEU A 153 -4.75 3.03 18.51
C LEU A 153 -5.41 4.30 17.94
N VAL A 154 -4.68 5.05 17.14
CA VAL A 154 -5.18 6.29 16.53
C VAL A 154 -5.10 6.14 15.02
N GLY A 155 -6.23 6.24 14.33
CA GLY A 155 -6.28 6.03 12.89
C GLY A 155 -7.67 6.23 12.30
N ALA A 156 -7.79 5.87 11.03
CA ALA A 156 -9.03 5.96 10.27
C ALA A 156 -9.15 4.81 9.27
N PHE A 157 -10.38 4.48 8.89
CA PHE A 157 -10.64 3.66 7.71
C PHE A 157 -10.68 4.60 6.50
N TYR A 158 -9.60 4.61 5.71
CA TYR A 158 -9.47 5.48 4.57
C TYR A 158 -8.92 4.72 3.36
N ASN A 159 -9.77 4.51 2.35
CA ASN A 159 -9.38 3.76 1.15
C ASN A 159 -8.50 4.60 0.22
N PRO A 160 -7.46 4.00 -0.38
CA PRO A 160 -6.68 4.68 -1.40
C PRO A 160 -7.47 4.87 -2.70
N LYS A 161 -7.11 5.84 -3.52
CA LYS A 161 -7.60 5.98 -4.92
C LYS A 161 -7.19 4.79 -5.78
N GLY A 162 -6.06 4.17 -5.45
CA GLY A 162 -5.54 2.98 -6.10
C GLY A 162 -4.30 2.41 -5.42
N VAL A 163 -4.00 1.15 -5.71
CA VAL A 163 -2.80 0.45 -5.25
C VAL A 163 -2.04 -0.06 -6.47
N ILE A 164 -0.77 0.28 -6.59
CA ILE A 164 0.12 -0.13 -7.68
C ILE A 164 1.17 -1.09 -7.14
N ILE A 165 1.03 -2.35 -7.42
CA ILE A 165 1.91 -3.42 -6.94
C ILE A 165 2.89 -3.83 -8.04
N GLU A 166 4.13 -3.38 -7.90
CA GLU A 166 5.24 -3.85 -8.72
C GLU A 166 5.96 -4.99 -8.00
N THR A 167 5.86 -6.20 -8.53
CA THR A 167 6.43 -7.37 -7.85
C THR A 167 7.95 -7.44 -7.96
N SER A 168 8.55 -6.82 -8.98
CA SER A 168 10.00 -6.77 -9.15
C SER A 168 10.75 -6.04 -8.04
N VAL A 169 10.07 -5.14 -7.30
CA VAL A 169 10.68 -4.44 -6.15
C VAL A 169 11.08 -5.39 -5.03
N LEU A 170 10.41 -6.55 -4.91
CA LEU A 170 10.71 -7.56 -3.89
C LEU A 170 12.12 -8.17 -4.02
N LYS A 171 12.75 -8.08 -5.20
CA LYS A 171 14.14 -8.52 -5.39
C LYS A 171 15.14 -7.77 -4.50
N THR A 172 14.77 -6.58 -4.05
CA THR A 172 15.59 -5.75 -3.15
C THR A 172 15.25 -5.93 -1.67
N LEU A 173 14.18 -6.70 -1.38
CA LEU A 173 13.71 -6.91 -0.02
C LEU A 173 14.61 -7.91 0.71
N PRO A 174 15.05 -7.64 1.96
CA PRO A 174 15.79 -8.60 2.77
C PRO A 174 15.01 -9.91 2.92
N GLN A 175 15.71 -11.05 2.88
CA GLN A 175 15.12 -12.38 2.97
C GLN A 175 14.24 -12.58 4.23
N ARG A 176 14.62 -11.96 5.35
CA ARG A 176 13.83 -11.99 6.59
C ARG A 176 12.46 -11.37 6.40
N GLU A 177 12.40 -10.19 5.77
CA GLU A 177 11.16 -9.46 5.51
C GLU A 177 10.30 -10.18 4.46
N PHE A 178 10.93 -10.78 3.45
CA PHE A 178 10.23 -11.60 2.49
C PHE A 178 9.56 -12.81 3.15
N LYS A 179 10.29 -13.55 4.01
CA LYS A 179 9.75 -14.69 4.76
C LYS A 179 8.64 -14.27 5.73
N ALA A 180 8.75 -13.10 6.36
CA ALA A 180 7.67 -12.56 7.20
C ALA A 180 6.38 -12.33 6.39
N GLY A 181 6.48 -11.79 5.18
CA GLY A 181 5.33 -11.64 4.28
C GLY A 181 4.75 -12.98 3.81
N LEU A 182 5.59 -14.01 3.61
CA LEU A 182 5.12 -15.36 3.25
C LEU A 182 4.24 -15.99 4.34
N ALA A 183 4.46 -15.67 5.61
CA ALA A 183 3.61 -16.16 6.70
C ALA A 183 2.15 -15.72 6.51
N GLU A 184 1.92 -14.50 6.05
CA GLU A 184 0.57 -14.00 5.73
C GLU A 184 -0.05 -14.70 4.53
N VAL A 185 0.75 -14.95 3.48
CA VAL A 185 0.32 -15.72 2.30
C VAL A 185 -0.12 -17.14 2.71
N ILE A 186 0.67 -17.80 3.57
CA ILE A 186 0.36 -19.15 4.11
C ILE A 186 -0.93 -19.09 4.93
N LYS A 187 -1.13 -18.06 5.75
CA LYS A 187 -2.34 -17.86 6.52
C LYS A 187 -3.59 -17.84 5.62
N TYR A 188 -3.58 -17.08 4.51
CA TYR A 188 -4.69 -17.06 3.55
C TYR A 188 -4.92 -18.43 2.91
N ALA A 189 -3.85 -19.14 2.56
CA ALA A 189 -3.92 -20.46 1.97
C ALA A 189 -4.59 -21.47 2.92
N LEU A 190 -4.25 -21.44 4.22
CA LEU A 190 -4.78 -22.36 5.22
C LEU A 190 -6.23 -22.05 5.61
N ILE A 191 -6.58 -20.75 5.72
CA ILE A 191 -7.91 -20.35 6.19
C ILE A 191 -8.98 -20.56 5.11
N LYS A 192 -8.70 -20.20 3.84
CA LYS A 192 -9.76 -20.10 2.84
C LYS A 192 -9.38 -20.55 1.44
N ASN A 193 -8.11 -20.58 1.07
CA ASN A 193 -7.70 -20.72 -0.33
C ASN A 193 -6.87 -21.99 -0.59
N LYS A 194 -7.56 -23.16 -0.69
CA LYS A 194 -6.92 -24.45 -1.02
C LYS A 194 -6.08 -24.41 -2.30
N PRO A 195 -6.53 -23.79 -3.42
CA PRO A 195 -5.68 -23.63 -4.62
C PRO A 195 -4.37 -22.89 -4.34
N LEU A 196 -4.40 -21.80 -3.52
CA LEU A 196 -3.18 -21.11 -3.10
C LEU A 196 -2.26 -22.03 -2.29
N PHE A 197 -2.79 -22.86 -1.41
CA PHE A 197 -1.99 -23.85 -0.67
C PHE A 197 -1.28 -24.82 -1.60
N SER A 198 -1.97 -25.36 -2.60
CA SER A 198 -1.39 -26.24 -3.62
C SER A 198 -0.31 -25.52 -4.42
N LEU A 199 -0.55 -24.27 -4.82
CA LEU A 199 0.43 -23.43 -5.54
C LEU A 199 1.70 -23.25 -4.72
N LEU A 200 1.58 -22.95 -3.42
CA LEU A 200 2.73 -22.80 -2.51
C LEU A 200 3.54 -24.09 -2.38
N LYS A 201 2.85 -25.23 -2.17
CA LYS A 201 3.48 -26.53 -2.00
C LYS A 201 4.27 -26.95 -3.26
N LEU A 202 3.67 -26.81 -4.44
CA LEU A 202 4.27 -27.23 -5.71
C LEU A 202 5.42 -26.31 -6.15
N ASN A 203 5.43 -25.05 -5.73
CA ASN A 203 6.39 -24.05 -6.20
C ASN A 203 7.33 -23.51 -5.12
N ALA A 204 7.50 -24.21 -3.99
CA ALA A 204 8.28 -23.72 -2.84
C ALA A 204 9.68 -23.23 -3.24
N LYS A 205 10.41 -23.98 -4.07
CA LYS A 205 11.74 -23.58 -4.55
C LYS A 205 11.70 -22.30 -5.39
N LYS A 206 10.73 -22.16 -6.32
CA LYS A 206 10.54 -20.98 -7.16
C LYS A 206 10.14 -19.75 -6.34
N ILE A 207 9.35 -19.93 -5.28
CA ILE A 207 8.97 -18.86 -4.37
C ILE A 207 10.20 -18.34 -3.63
N LEU A 208 11.01 -19.24 -3.07
CA LEU A 208 12.23 -18.87 -2.35
C LEU A 208 13.29 -18.22 -3.26
N SER A 209 13.33 -18.59 -4.54
CA SER A 209 14.16 -17.91 -5.54
C SER A 209 13.53 -16.66 -6.15
N MET A 210 12.36 -16.25 -5.66
CA MET A 210 11.62 -15.07 -6.13
C MET A 210 11.31 -15.09 -7.65
N ASP A 211 10.87 -16.26 -8.17
CA ASP A 211 10.42 -16.37 -9.56
C ASP A 211 9.29 -15.34 -9.82
N PRO A 212 9.46 -14.43 -10.79
CA PRO A 212 8.55 -13.28 -10.95
C PRO A 212 7.11 -13.68 -11.23
N HIS A 213 6.90 -14.76 -11.97
CA HIS A 213 5.55 -15.22 -12.36
C HIS A 213 4.85 -15.87 -11.17
N ILE A 214 5.55 -16.70 -10.41
CA ILE A 214 4.99 -17.35 -9.23
C ILE A 214 4.70 -16.33 -8.13
N ILE A 215 5.59 -15.35 -7.95
CA ILE A 215 5.36 -14.24 -7.00
C ILE A 215 4.12 -13.42 -7.38
N GLU A 216 3.95 -13.10 -8.66
CA GLU A 216 2.74 -12.39 -9.12
C GLU A 216 1.46 -13.20 -8.86
N GLU A 217 1.50 -14.53 -9.09
CA GLU A 217 0.37 -15.41 -8.82
C GLU A 217 0.00 -15.47 -7.34
N ILE A 218 0.97 -15.66 -6.45
CA ILE A 218 0.69 -15.73 -5.01
C ILE A 218 0.18 -14.41 -4.45
N ILE A 219 0.69 -13.26 -4.92
CA ILE A 219 0.21 -11.95 -4.53
C ILE A 219 -1.24 -11.76 -5.00
N TYR A 220 -1.52 -12.05 -6.27
CA TYR A 220 -2.87 -11.96 -6.81
C TYR A 220 -3.88 -12.81 -6.03
N ALA A 221 -3.54 -14.10 -5.79
CA ALA A 221 -4.40 -15.02 -5.06
C ALA A 221 -4.63 -14.58 -3.60
N SER A 222 -3.59 -14.04 -2.94
CA SER A 222 -3.68 -13.53 -1.57
C SER A 222 -4.61 -12.31 -1.48
N ILE A 223 -4.42 -11.32 -2.36
CA ILE A 223 -5.25 -10.11 -2.38
C ILE A 223 -6.70 -10.45 -2.71
N LYS A 224 -6.94 -11.35 -3.67
CA LYS A 224 -8.29 -11.82 -4.00
C LYS A 224 -8.97 -12.42 -2.76
N THR A 225 -8.27 -13.31 -2.06
CA THR A 225 -8.77 -13.94 -0.83
C THR A 225 -9.07 -12.90 0.25
N LYS A 226 -8.17 -11.93 0.46
CA LYS A 226 -8.39 -10.85 1.43
C LYS A 226 -9.59 -9.98 1.07
N ALA A 227 -9.72 -9.57 -0.19
CA ALA A 227 -10.85 -8.76 -0.65
C ALA A 227 -12.19 -9.48 -0.46
N GLU A 228 -12.24 -10.79 -0.71
CA GLU A 228 -13.42 -11.64 -0.44
C GLU A 228 -13.74 -11.69 1.06
N ILE A 229 -12.75 -11.88 1.93
CA ILE A 229 -12.95 -11.90 3.40
C ILE A 229 -13.50 -10.55 3.87
N LEU A 230 -12.90 -9.44 3.43
CA LEU A 230 -13.36 -8.10 3.81
C LEU A 230 -14.80 -7.83 3.36
N SER A 231 -15.21 -8.32 2.20
CA SER A 231 -16.59 -8.17 1.73
C SER A 231 -17.59 -8.94 2.61
N LEU A 232 -17.19 -10.06 3.17
CA LEU A 232 -18.04 -10.88 4.06
C LEU A 232 -18.18 -10.29 5.47
N ILE A 233 -17.11 -9.71 6.03
CA ILE A 233 -17.12 -9.11 7.37
C ILE A 233 -18.14 -7.96 7.43
N HIS A 234 -18.24 -7.16 6.39
CA HIS A 234 -19.19 -6.05 6.33
C HIS A 234 -20.65 -6.48 6.13
N ILE A 235 -20.90 -7.73 5.71
CA ILE A 235 -22.27 -8.28 5.60
C ILE A 235 -22.75 -8.79 6.96
N SER A 236 -21.83 -9.18 7.83
CA SER A 236 -22.13 -9.85 9.11
C SER A 236 -22.00 -8.94 10.35
N GLU A 237 -21.48 -7.72 10.24
CA GLU A 237 -21.51 -6.78 11.37
C GLU A 237 -22.92 -6.19 11.51
N PRO A 238 -23.67 -6.51 12.59
CA PRO A 238 -24.88 -5.77 12.91
C PRO A 238 -24.47 -4.30 13.14
N THR A 239 -25.20 -3.38 12.54
CA THR A 239 -25.12 -1.95 12.88
C THR A 239 -25.27 -1.83 14.39
N ARG A 240 -24.17 -1.57 15.11
CA ARG A 240 -24.27 -1.24 16.53
C ARG A 240 -25.01 0.08 16.61
N PRO A 241 -26.16 0.15 17.27
CA PRO A 241 -26.76 1.44 17.58
C PRO A 241 -25.78 2.18 18.51
N TYR A 242 -25.52 3.44 18.20
CA TYR A 242 -24.76 4.35 19.05
C TYR A 242 -25.47 4.57 20.36
#